data_8c949a04eba23f5fc29d3cffbce960f2
#
_entry.id   8c949a04eba23f5fc29d3cffbce960f2
#
_cell.length_a   1.000
_cell.length_b   1.000
_cell.length_c   1.000
_cell.angle_alpha   90.00
_cell.angle_beta   90.00
_cell.angle_gamma   90.00
#
_symmetry.space_group_name_H-M   'P 1'
#
loop_
_entity.id
_entity.type
_entity.pdbx_description
1 polymer ?
#
loop_
_entity_poly.entity_id
_entity_poly.type
_entity_poly.pdbx_seq_one_letter_code
_entity_poly.pdbx_strand_id
1 'polypeptide(L)'
;YSSAASDVYKRQVTQMLWVNLIMDTFAALALASLPPDERVMRDPPRKTTDHIITRPMGRDILGVGILFVAFLFGLLQYFKHADITSLTQFSVSGYLGSYLDFSSPEHALTPYELSLFFTVFVLLQFWNMFNAKAFNTHRSAFARMGASIGGFGLVALLILAGQYLIVTFGGKMFNVVPLSWTDWGLILAGTSIVLWIGEFIRMLGSPNHKS
;
A
#
# COMPACT_ATOMS: atom_id res chain seq x y z
N TYR A 1 3.45 -35.68 2.91
CA TYR A 1 4.20 -34.48 2.44
C TYR A 1 3.42 -33.62 1.43
N SER A 2 2.54 -34.19 0.60
CA SER A 2 1.78 -33.42 -0.41
C SER A 2 0.66 -32.55 0.20
N SER A 3 0.06 -32.94 1.30
CA SER A 3 -1.05 -32.22 1.96
C SER A 3 -0.60 -30.89 2.54
N ALA A 4 0.51 -30.85 3.29
CA ALA A 4 0.99 -29.62 3.92
C ALA A 4 1.44 -28.56 2.89
N ALA A 5 2.12 -28.95 1.83
CA ALA A 5 2.51 -28.03 0.75
C ALA A 5 1.29 -27.49 -0.01
N SER A 6 0.28 -28.33 -0.25
CA SER A 6 -0.99 -27.91 -0.84
C SER A 6 -1.75 -26.90 0.04
N ASP A 7 -1.73 -27.08 1.35
CA ASP A 7 -2.42 -26.18 2.28
C ASP A 7 -1.71 -24.84 2.44
N VAL A 8 -0.38 -24.80 2.39
CA VAL A 8 0.41 -23.56 2.37
C VAL A 8 0.13 -22.78 1.08
N TYR A 9 0.15 -23.46 -0.06
CA TYR A 9 -0.17 -22.84 -1.35
C TYR A 9 -1.57 -22.24 -1.38
N LYS A 10 -2.58 -22.95 -0.91
CA LYS A 10 -3.97 -22.47 -0.84
C LYS A 10 -4.10 -21.21 0.02
N ARG A 11 -3.37 -21.13 1.14
CA ARG A 11 -3.41 -19.96 2.04
C ARG A 11 -2.77 -18.73 1.41
N GLN A 12 -1.65 -18.87 0.72
CA GLN A 12 -1.01 -17.78 -0.01
C GLN A 12 -1.91 -17.25 -1.15
N VAL A 13 -2.58 -18.16 -1.86
CA VAL A 13 -3.55 -17.78 -2.90
C VAL A 13 -4.70 -16.97 -2.32
N THR A 14 -5.21 -17.31 -1.13
CA THR A 14 -6.30 -16.57 -0.49
C THR A 14 -5.91 -15.14 -0.13
N GLN A 15 -4.71 -14.93 0.41
CA GLN A 15 -4.19 -13.60 0.71
C GLN A 15 -4.03 -12.76 -0.58
N MET A 16 -3.45 -13.34 -1.63
CA MET A 16 -3.30 -12.67 -2.92
C MET A 16 -4.65 -12.32 -3.55
N LEU A 17 -5.62 -13.22 -3.47
CA LEU A 17 -6.97 -13.00 -3.99
C LEU A 17 -7.66 -11.84 -3.25
N TRP A 18 -7.49 -11.78 -1.93
CA TRP A 18 -8.03 -10.69 -1.12
C TRP A 18 -7.41 -9.35 -1.49
N VAL A 19 -6.09 -9.29 -1.61
CA VAL A 19 -5.39 -8.07 -2.02
C VAL A 19 -5.87 -7.61 -3.39
N ASN A 20 -5.91 -8.49 -4.39
CA ASN A 20 -6.38 -8.14 -5.72
C ASN A 20 -7.83 -7.68 -5.71
N LEU A 21 -8.72 -8.40 -5.01
CA LEU A 21 -10.13 -8.04 -4.95
C LEU A 21 -10.33 -6.67 -4.29
N ILE A 22 -9.70 -6.43 -3.13
CA ILE A 22 -9.88 -5.19 -2.39
C ILE A 22 -9.12 -4.04 -3.03
N MET A 23 -7.85 -4.23 -3.35
CA MET A 23 -7.05 -3.12 -3.85
C MET A 23 -7.45 -2.74 -5.27
N ASP A 24 -7.69 -3.71 -6.15
CA ASP A 24 -8.04 -3.39 -7.54
C ASP A 24 -9.50 -2.93 -7.66
N THR A 25 -10.43 -3.62 -7.00
CA THR A 25 -11.85 -3.30 -7.12
C THR A 25 -12.23 -2.08 -6.30
N PHE A 26 -11.90 -2.07 -5.01
CA PHE A 26 -12.31 -0.97 -4.13
C PHE A 26 -11.50 0.30 -4.37
N ALA A 27 -10.20 0.22 -4.62
CA ALA A 27 -9.41 1.40 -4.96
C ALA A 27 -9.86 2.01 -6.29
N ALA A 28 -10.14 1.19 -7.30
CA ALA A 28 -10.71 1.65 -8.57
C ALA A 28 -12.08 2.31 -8.35
N LEU A 29 -12.96 1.71 -7.53
CA LEU A 29 -14.26 2.28 -7.18
C LEU A 29 -14.11 3.62 -6.43
N ALA A 30 -13.17 3.70 -5.49
CA ALA A 30 -12.86 4.94 -4.78
C ALA A 30 -12.45 6.06 -5.73
N LEU A 31 -11.53 5.78 -6.64
CA LEU A 31 -11.07 6.75 -7.64
C LEU A 31 -12.17 7.10 -8.64
N ALA A 32 -12.99 6.14 -9.07
CA ALA A 32 -14.11 6.37 -9.97
C ALA A 32 -15.24 7.21 -9.34
N SER A 33 -15.36 7.22 -8.02
CA SER A 33 -16.35 8.02 -7.30
C SER A 33 -15.97 9.50 -7.14
N LEU A 34 -14.76 9.89 -7.58
CA LEU A 34 -14.30 11.28 -7.50
C LEU A 34 -15.08 12.16 -8.48
N PRO A 35 -15.49 13.37 -8.06
CA PRO A 35 -16.12 14.32 -8.97
C PRO A 35 -15.11 14.73 -10.06
N PRO A 36 -15.57 14.97 -11.29
CA PRO A 36 -14.71 15.43 -12.38
C PRO A 36 -14.02 16.75 -12.02
N ASP A 37 -12.76 16.90 -12.44
CA ASP A 37 -12.05 18.17 -12.28
C ASP A 37 -12.53 19.15 -13.35
N GLU A 38 -12.81 20.41 -12.96
CA GLU A 38 -13.25 21.46 -13.88
C GLU A 38 -12.25 21.74 -15.02
N ARG A 39 -10.97 21.40 -14.82
CA ARG A 39 -9.94 21.51 -15.85
C ARG A 39 -10.18 20.59 -17.03
N VAL A 40 -10.79 19.43 -16.81
CA VAL A 40 -11.08 18.45 -17.88
C VAL A 40 -11.92 19.09 -18.98
N MET A 41 -12.78 20.05 -18.63
CA MET A 41 -13.61 20.79 -19.62
C MET A 41 -12.82 21.86 -20.39
N ARG A 42 -11.62 22.21 -19.93
CA ARG A 42 -10.75 23.21 -20.58
C ARG A 42 -9.65 22.56 -21.43
N ASP A 43 -9.37 21.28 -21.18
CA ASP A 43 -8.36 20.56 -21.92
C ASP A 43 -8.90 20.11 -23.28
N PRO A 44 -8.08 20.16 -24.34
CA PRO A 44 -8.49 19.67 -25.65
C PRO A 44 -8.77 18.16 -25.60
N PRO A 45 -9.72 17.66 -26.42
CA PRO A 45 -10.00 16.22 -26.48
C PRO A 45 -8.76 15.41 -26.81
N ARG A 46 -8.57 14.27 -26.12
CA ARG A 46 -7.47 13.35 -26.43
C ARG A 46 -7.62 12.81 -27.85
N LYS A 47 -6.50 12.69 -28.53
CA LYS A 47 -6.47 12.04 -29.85
C LYS A 47 -6.63 10.53 -29.67
N THR A 48 -7.29 9.87 -30.59
CA THR A 48 -7.46 8.39 -30.59
C THR A 48 -6.15 7.64 -30.66
N THR A 49 -5.06 8.29 -31.07
CA THR A 49 -3.70 7.75 -31.13
C THR A 49 -2.91 7.93 -29.86
N ASP A 50 -3.43 8.66 -28.86
CA ASP A 50 -2.72 8.91 -27.61
C ASP A 50 -2.73 7.64 -26.74
N HIS A 51 -1.58 7.31 -26.18
CA HIS A 51 -1.47 6.22 -25.23
C HIS A 51 -2.26 6.51 -23.94
N ILE A 52 -2.95 5.51 -23.42
CA ILE A 52 -3.71 5.62 -22.15
C ILE A 52 -2.75 5.96 -21.01
N ILE A 53 -1.57 5.30 -20.98
CA ILE A 53 -0.52 5.58 -20.00
C ILE A 53 0.40 6.65 -20.56
N THR A 54 0.33 7.85 -19.97
CA THR A 54 1.23 8.94 -20.32
C THR A 54 2.64 8.71 -19.73
N ARG A 55 3.67 9.35 -20.28
CA ARG A 55 5.05 9.25 -19.75
C ARG A 55 5.16 9.62 -18.26
N PRO A 56 4.54 10.72 -17.77
CA PRO A 56 4.52 11.01 -16.32
C PRO A 56 3.87 9.90 -15.51
N MET A 57 2.73 9.40 -15.95
CA MET A 57 1.99 8.32 -15.30
C MET A 57 2.82 7.02 -15.24
N GLY A 58 3.46 6.66 -16.35
CA GLY A 58 4.35 5.47 -16.41
C GLY A 58 5.53 5.59 -15.45
N ARG A 59 6.15 6.77 -15.36
CA ARG A 59 7.26 7.04 -14.42
C ARG A 59 6.81 6.91 -12.97
N ASP A 60 5.65 7.44 -12.62
CA ASP A 60 5.12 7.37 -11.24
C ASP A 60 4.75 5.94 -10.86
N ILE A 61 4.09 5.20 -11.77
CA ILE A 61 3.77 3.78 -11.55
C ILE A 61 5.03 2.95 -11.31
N LEU A 62 6.04 3.10 -12.19
CA LEU A 62 7.29 2.36 -12.06
C LEU A 62 8.08 2.79 -10.82
N GLY A 63 8.17 4.09 -10.56
CA GLY A 63 8.91 4.63 -9.42
C GLY A 63 8.33 4.15 -8.09
N VAL A 64 7.02 4.30 -7.89
CA VAL A 64 6.35 3.83 -6.67
C VAL A 64 6.39 2.31 -6.57
N GLY A 65 6.17 1.59 -7.68
CA GLY A 65 6.23 0.13 -7.71
C GLY A 65 7.59 -0.40 -7.31
N ILE A 66 8.68 0.14 -7.87
CA ILE A 66 10.06 -0.24 -7.52
C ILE A 66 10.34 0.04 -6.04
N LEU A 67 9.94 1.21 -5.52
CA LEU A 67 10.10 1.55 -4.11
C LEU A 67 9.37 0.56 -3.19
N PHE A 68 8.14 0.18 -3.53
CA PHE A 68 7.37 -0.78 -2.74
C PHE A 68 8.01 -2.16 -2.76
N VAL A 69 8.42 -2.63 -3.94
CA VAL A 69 9.10 -3.93 -4.06
C VAL A 69 10.40 -3.93 -3.28
N ALA A 70 11.22 -2.87 -3.40
CA ALA A 70 12.47 -2.76 -2.67
C ALA A 70 12.24 -2.74 -1.15
N PHE A 71 11.27 -1.96 -0.66
CA PHE A 71 10.96 -1.89 0.76
C PHE A 71 10.43 -3.23 1.29
N LEU A 72 9.49 -3.86 0.59
CA LEU A 72 8.91 -5.14 1.00
C LEU A 72 9.92 -6.28 0.93
N PHE A 73 10.82 -6.26 -0.07
CA PHE A 73 11.92 -7.21 -0.15
C PHE A 73 12.84 -7.10 1.07
N GLY A 74 13.25 -5.88 1.45
CA GLY A 74 14.05 -5.65 2.63
C GLY A 74 13.35 -6.09 3.91
N LEU A 75 12.03 -5.84 4.02
CA LEU A 75 11.23 -6.28 5.16
C LEU A 75 11.16 -7.82 5.25
N LEU A 76 11.03 -8.48 4.10
CA LEU A 76 11.05 -9.94 4.04
C LEU A 76 12.40 -10.51 4.47
N GLN A 77 13.50 -9.90 4.00
CA GLN A 77 14.85 -10.31 4.42
C GLN A 77 15.06 -10.09 5.91
N TYR A 78 14.60 -8.97 6.44
CA TYR A 78 14.67 -8.70 7.87
C TYR A 78 13.94 -9.76 8.69
N PHE A 79 12.70 -10.12 8.34
CA PHE A 79 11.94 -11.16 9.06
C PHE A 79 12.51 -12.57 8.92
N LYS A 80 13.33 -12.85 7.92
CA LYS A 80 14.04 -14.14 7.81
C LYS A 80 15.22 -14.28 8.75
N HIS A 81 15.78 -13.17 9.20
CA HIS A 81 17.00 -13.12 10.02
C HIS A 81 16.77 -12.52 11.41
N ALA A 82 15.58 -12.02 11.71
CA ALA A 82 15.24 -11.44 12.99
C ALA A 82 13.88 -12.00 13.46
N ASP A 83 13.90 -12.83 14.50
CA ASP A 83 12.69 -13.33 15.15
C ASP A 83 12.10 -12.23 16.02
N ILE A 84 10.98 -11.63 15.57
CA ILE A 84 10.29 -10.56 16.28
C ILE A 84 8.92 -11.02 16.77
N THR A 85 8.64 -10.74 18.04
CA THR A 85 7.34 -11.01 18.66
C THR A 85 6.48 -9.76 18.83
N SER A 86 7.07 -8.58 18.63
CA SER A 86 6.40 -7.28 18.64
C SER A 86 7.11 -6.33 17.68
N LEU A 87 6.34 -5.47 16.98
CA LEU A 87 6.89 -4.48 16.06
C LEU A 87 7.75 -3.42 16.78
N THR A 88 7.61 -3.28 18.10
CA THR A 88 8.50 -2.42 18.91
C THR A 88 9.96 -2.87 18.92
N GLN A 89 10.21 -4.13 18.57
CA GLN A 89 11.56 -4.72 18.43
C GLN A 89 12.20 -4.41 17.08
N PHE A 90 11.45 -3.80 16.15
CA PHE A 90 11.95 -3.47 14.83
C PHE A 90 13.17 -2.55 14.92
N SER A 91 14.26 -2.96 14.29
CA SER A 91 15.53 -2.22 14.23
C SER A 91 15.82 -1.77 12.81
N VAL A 92 15.95 -0.47 12.61
CA VAL A 92 16.34 0.11 11.31
C VAL A 92 17.73 -0.36 10.88
N SER A 93 18.68 -0.45 11.82
CA SER A 93 20.03 -0.95 11.56
C SER A 93 20.01 -2.43 11.18
N GLY A 94 19.18 -3.24 11.87
CA GLY A 94 18.96 -4.64 11.53
C GLY A 94 18.33 -4.80 10.14
N TYR A 95 17.33 -4.00 9.82
CA TYR A 95 16.69 -3.97 8.48
C TYR A 95 17.71 -3.65 7.36
N LEU A 96 18.56 -2.65 7.56
CA LEU A 96 19.58 -2.30 6.57
C LEU A 96 20.69 -3.37 6.49
N GLY A 97 21.05 -3.98 7.61
CA GLY A 97 22.05 -5.05 7.66
C GLY A 97 21.60 -6.33 6.97
N SER A 98 20.34 -6.71 7.12
CA SER A 98 19.78 -7.93 6.52
C SER A 98 19.36 -7.74 5.04
N TYR A 99 19.31 -6.52 4.52
CA TYR A 99 18.80 -6.23 3.19
C TYR A 99 19.50 -6.99 2.07
N LEU A 100 20.81 -7.16 2.17
CA LEU A 100 21.65 -7.91 1.22
C LEU A 100 22.13 -9.24 1.78
N ASP A 101 21.53 -9.72 2.86
CA ASP A 101 21.86 -11.02 3.42
C ASP A 101 21.08 -12.11 2.68
N PHE A 102 21.79 -12.88 1.87
CA PHE A 102 21.27 -14.03 1.11
C PHE A 102 21.67 -15.36 1.73
N SER A 103 22.13 -15.36 2.97
CA SER A 103 22.38 -16.59 3.72
C SER A 103 21.09 -17.38 3.93
N SER A 104 21.21 -18.63 4.37
CA SER A 104 20.04 -19.43 4.68
C SER A 104 19.21 -18.75 5.76
N PRO A 105 17.87 -18.70 5.62
CA PRO A 105 17.02 -18.09 6.62
C PRO A 105 17.16 -18.81 7.95
N GLU A 106 17.24 -18.07 9.04
CA GLU A 106 17.34 -18.63 10.38
C GLU A 106 16.07 -19.39 10.79
N HIS A 107 14.91 -18.89 10.31
CA HIS A 107 13.61 -19.52 10.55
C HIS A 107 12.61 -19.26 9.41
N ALA A 108 11.56 -20.05 9.35
CA ALA A 108 10.41 -19.75 8.50
C ALA A 108 9.60 -18.60 9.12
N LEU A 109 9.03 -17.75 8.27
CA LEU A 109 8.18 -16.63 8.74
C LEU A 109 7.09 -17.12 9.71
N THR A 110 7.05 -16.52 10.87
CA THR A 110 6.01 -16.77 11.87
C THR A 110 4.66 -16.23 11.40
N PRO A 111 3.52 -16.72 11.92
CA PRO A 111 2.22 -16.15 11.63
C PRO A 111 2.10 -14.66 11.99
N TYR A 112 2.85 -14.21 13.01
CA TYR A 112 2.90 -12.81 13.41
C TYR A 112 3.60 -11.95 12.34
N GLU A 113 4.77 -12.37 11.87
CA GLU A 113 5.53 -11.68 10.82
C GLU A 113 4.77 -11.66 9.49
N LEU A 114 4.07 -12.74 9.17
CA LEU A 114 3.17 -12.77 8.01
C LEU A 114 2.03 -11.77 8.15
N SER A 115 1.43 -11.65 9.34
CA SER A 115 0.39 -10.66 9.62
C SER A 115 0.91 -9.23 9.48
N LEU A 116 2.11 -8.96 9.99
CA LEU A 116 2.79 -7.67 9.82
C LEU A 116 3.04 -7.37 8.34
N PHE A 117 3.68 -8.30 7.63
CA PHE A 117 4.02 -8.14 6.22
C PHE A 117 2.78 -7.88 5.36
N PHE A 118 1.73 -8.67 5.56
CA PHE A 118 0.47 -8.53 4.86
C PHE A 118 -0.20 -7.17 5.14
N THR A 119 -0.22 -6.75 6.42
CA THR A 119 -0.81 -5.48 6.81
C THR A 119 -0.02 -4.29 6.28
N VAL A 120 1.31 -4.33 6.35
CA VAL A 120 2.20 -3.31 5.76
C VAL A 120 1.95 -3.19 4.26
N PHE A 121 1.89 -4.32 3.55
CA PHE A 121 1.64 -4.32 2.11
C PHE A 121 0.30 -3.63 1.75
N VAL A 122 -0.79 -3.98 2.44
CA VAL A 122 -2.10 -3.39 2.20
C VAL A 122 -2.12 -1.90 2.53
N LEU A 123 -1.49 -1.49 3.65
CA LEU A 123 -1.49 -0.09 4.05
C LEU A 123 -0.59 0.79 3.18
N LEU A 124 0.50 0.27 2.61
CA LEU A 124 1.26 0.99 1.59
C LEU A 124 0.39 1.31 0.36
N GLN A 125 -0.38 0.33 -0.12
CA GLN A 125 -1.33 0.53 -1.22
C GLN A 125 -2.45 1.50 -0.84
N PHE A 126 -2.97 1.37 0.37
CA PHE A 126 -3.98 2.28 0.91
C PHE A 126 -3.54 3.74 0.86
N TRP A 127 -2.34 4.05 1.36
CA TRP A 127 -1.82 5.41 1.30
C TRP A 127 -1.50 5.86 -0.13
N ASN A 128 -1.03 4.93 -0.97
CA ASN A 128 -0.79 5.24 -2.38
C ASN A 128 -2.07 5.58 -3.15
N MET A 129 -3.23 5.05 -2.76
CA MET A 129 -4.53 5.43 -3.33
C MET A 129 -4.81 6.94 -3.17
N PHE A 130 -4.40 7.54 -2.04
CA PHE A 130 -4.50 9.00 -1.85
C PHE A 130 -3.55 9.76 -2.78
N ASN A 131 -2.35 9.24 -3.00
CA ASN A 131 -1.42 9.83 -3.98
C ASN A 131 -1.98 9.73 -5.40
N ALA A 132 -2.59 8.61 -5.77
CA ALA A 132 -3.25 8.42 -7.06
C ALA A 132 -4.42 9.40 -7.26
N LYS A 133 -5.22 9.66 -6.20
CA LYS A 133 -6.28 10.70 -6.23
C LYS A 133 -5.72 12.08 -6.58
N ALA A 134 -4.53 12.40 -6.09
CA ALA A 134 -3.88 13.69 -6.30
C ALA A 134 -2.99 13.75 -7.55
N PHE A 135 -2.95 12.67 -8.33
CA PHE A 135 -2.13 12.58 -9.54
C PHE A 135 -2.44 13.73 -10.51
N ASN A 136 -1.39 14.41 -10.98
CA ASN A 136 -1.46 15.50 -11.95
C ASN A 136 -2.35 16.71 -11.55
N THR A 137 -2.73 16.81 -10.27
CA THR A 137 -3.61 17.91 -9.82
C THR A 137 -2.84 19.11 -9.25
N HIS A 138 -1.55 18.96 -8.94
CA HIS A 138 -0.73 19.94 -8.20
C HIS A 138 -1.39 20.40 -6.89
N ARG A 139 -2.34 19.64 -6.38
CA ARG A 139 -3.05 19.89 -5.12
C ARG A 139 -2.73 18.81 -4.12
N SER A 140 -2.88 19.10 -2.83
CA SER A 140 -2.76 18.10 -1.78
C SER A 140 -3.73 16.93 -2.00
N ALA A 141 -3.32 15.71 -1.61
CA ALA A 141 -4.19 14.54 -1.60
C ALA A 141 -5.43 14.74 -0.70
N PHE A 142 -5.34 15.63 0.27
CA PHE A 142 -6.46 16.02 1.14
C PHE A 142 -7.34 17.12 0.55
N ALA A 143 -6.93 17.74 -0.56
CA ALA A 143 -7.74 18.74 -1.21
C ALA A 143 -9.10 18.17 -1.65
N ARG A 144 -10.17 18.96 -1.51
CA ARG A 144 -11.56 18.57 -1.84
C ARG A 144 -12.05 17.31 -1.10
N MET A 145 -11.47 17.02 0.06
CA MET A 145 -11.88 15.87 0.87
C MET A 145 -13.39 15.95 1.20
N GLY A 146 -13.90 17.15 1.53
CA GLY A 146 -15.30 17.35 1.85
C GLY A 146 -16.28 16.93 0.74
N ALA A 147 -15.97 17.20 -0.52
CA ALA A 147 -16.79 16.79 -1.67
C ALA A 147 -16.64 15.29 -2.01
N SER A 148 -15.54 14.67 -1.58
CA SER A 148 -15.21 13.27 -1.91
C SER A 148 -15.50 12.30 -0.76
N ILE A 149 -15.86 12.79 0.43
CA ILE A 149 -16.07 11.96 1.63
C ILE A 149 -17.11 10.87 1.39
N GLY A 150 -18.19 11.13 0.64
CA GLY A 150 -19.26 10.16 0.44
C GLY A 150 -18.81 8.88 -0.26
N GLY A 151 -18.09 8.98 -1.37
CA GLY A 151 -17.64 7.81 -2.14
C GLY A 151 -16.25 7.35 -1.74
N PHE A 152 -15.24 8.18 -1.94
CA PHE A 152 -13.84 7.84 -1.68
C PHE A 152 -13.58 7.52 -0.19
N GLY A 153 -14.11 8.35 0.74
CA GLY A 153 -13.93 8.13 2.17
C GLY A 153 -14.60 6.86 2.67
N LEU A 154 -15.79 6.54 2.16
CA LEU A 154 -16.48 5.29 2.49
C LEU A 154 -15.66 4.07 2.05
N VAL A 155 -15.15 4.09 0.83
CA VAL A 155 -14.33 2.97 0.32
C VAL A 155 -13.01 2.85 1.09
N ALA A 156 -12.36 3.97 1.41
CA ALA A 156 -11.16 3.98 2.25
C ALA A 156 -11.44 3.35 3.63
N LEU A 157 -12.57 3.70 4.24
CA LEU A 157 -13.00 3.10 5.52
C LEU A 157 -13.26 1.60 5.37
N LEU A 158 -13.92 1.16 4.29
CA LEU A 158 -14.18 -0.25 4.02
C LEU A 158 -12.89 -1.06 3.85
N ILE A 159 -11.87 -0.50 3.18
CA ILE A 159 -10.55 -1.15 3.06
C ILE A 159 -9.91 -1.33 4.43
N LEU A 160 -9.87 -0.29 5.27
CA LEU A 160 -9.29 -0.38 6.61
C LEU A 160 -10.06 -1.33 7.51
N ALA A 161 -11.39 -1.25 7.51
CA ALA A 161 -12.24 -2.14 8.28
C ALA A 161 -12.09 -3.60 7.83
N GLY A 162 -12.07 -3.85 6.52
CA GLY A 162 -11.86 -5.18 5.95
C GLY A 162 -10.50 -5.76 6.33
N GLN A 163 -9.43 -4.95 6.23
CA GLN A 163 -8.09 -5.38 6.64
C GLN A 163 -8.03 -5.71 8.14
N TYR A 164 -8.62 -4.87 8.98
CA TYR A 164 -8.71 -5.12 10.41
C TYR A 164 -9.46 -6.43 10.73
N LEU A 165 -10.62 -6.63 10.10
CA LEU A 165 -11.43 -7.83 10.29
C LEU A 165 -10.67 -9.10 9.86
N ILE A 166 -9.97 -9.06 8.73
CA ILE A 166 -9.22 -10.23 8.25
C ILE A 166 -8.05 -10.55 9.17
N VAL A 167 -7.26 -9.56 9.56
CA VAL A 167 -6.12 -9.80 10.44
C VAL A 167 -6.57 -10.27 11.82
N THR A 168 -7.72 -9.76 12.31
CA THR A 168 -8.22 -10.12 13.63
C THR A 168 -8.94 -11.47 13.66
N PHE A 169 -9.76 -11.77 12.63
CA PHE A 169 -10.65 -12.92 12.62
C PHE A 169 -10.34 -13.96 11.54
N GLY A 170 -9.46 -13.63 10.57
CA GLY A 170 -9.14 -14.50 9.44
C GLY A 170 -8.37 -15.76 9.80
N GLY A 171 -7.62 -15.74 10.89
CA GLY A 171 -6.97 -16.90 11.51
C GLY A 171 -6.30 -17.84 10.51
N LYS A 172 -6.66 -19.13 10.59
CA LYS A 172 -6.07 -20.16 9.74
C LYS A 172 -6.35 -19.99 8.24
N MET A 173 -7.45 -19.32 7.86
CA MET A 173 -7.82 -19.13 6.45
C MET A 173 -6.82 -18.22 5.73
N PHE A 174 -6.39 -17.15 6.41
CA PHE A 174 -5.43 -16.18 5.89
C PHE A 174 -4.02 -16.38 6.45
N ASN A 175 -3.81 -17.37 7.31
CA ASN A 175 -2.56 -17.59 8.03
C ASN A 175 -2.09 -16.33 8.76
N VAL A 176 -2.98 -15.68 9.45
CA VAL A 176 -2.76 -14.45 10.21
C VAL A 176 -3.09 -14.64 11.67
N VAL A 177 -2.48 -13.82 12.51
CA VAL A 177 -2.81 -13.68 13.93
C VAL A 177 -3.17 -12.23 14.23
N PRO A 178 -4.03 -11.97 15.22
CA PRO A 178 -4.38 -10.62 15.60
C PRO A 178 -3.15 -9.80 15.98
N LEU A 179 -3.06 -8.58 15.46
CA LEU A 179 -2.02 -7.62 15.81
C LEU A 179 -2.47 -6.76 16.98
N SER A 180 -1.53 -6.33 17.82
CA SER A 180 -1.79 -5.40 18.91
C SER A 180 -2.15 -4.00 18.40
N TRP A 181 -2.81 -3.19 19.22
CA TRP A 181 -3.11 -1.80 18.88
C TRP A 181 -1.85 -0.96 18.66
N THR A 182 -0.77 -1.30 19.37
CA THR A 182 0.55 -0.68 19.19
C THR A 182 1.11 -1.00 17.81
N ASP A 183 1.03 -2.26 17.36
CA ASP A 183 1.46 -2.67 16.03
C ASP A 183 0.66 -1.94 14.94
N TRP A 184 -0.67 -1.88 15.08
CA TRP A 184 -1.53 -1.13 14.16
C TRP A 184 -1.13 0.34 14.06
N GLY A 185 -0.89 0.99 15.22
CA GLY A 185 -0.45 2.38 15.27
C GLY A 185 0.90 2.60 14.57
N LEU A 186 1.87 1.74 14.83
CA LEU A 186 3.20 1.81 14.22
C LEU A 186 3.15 1.55 12.71
N ILE A 187 2.37 0.57 12.25
CA ILE A 187 2.23 0.27 10.82
C ILE A 187 1.52 1.44 10.11
N LEU A 188 0.41 1.94 10.66
CA LEU A 188 -0.30 3.09 10.08
C LEU A 188 0.62 4.31 9.97
N ALA A 189 1.36 4.63 11.03
CA ALA A 189 2.28 5.76 11.04
C ALA A 189 3.44 5.54 10.06
N GLY A 190 4.09 4.37 10.11
CA GLY A 190 5.24 4.07 9.26
C GLY A 190 4.88 4.03 7.77
N THR A 191 3.80 3.38 7.41
CA THR A 191 3.36 3.29 5.99
C THR A 191 2.83 4.62 5.45
N SER A 192 2.33 5.53 6.32
CA SER A 192 1.87 6.87 5.91
C SER A 192 2.98 7.74 5.30
N ILE A 193 4.25 7.39 5.52
CA ILE A 193 5.40 8.07 4.91
C ILE A 193 5.24 8.15 3.38
N VAL A 194 4.66 7.14 2.74
CA VAL A 194 4.37 7.14 1.30
C VAL A 194 3.49 8.33 0.89
N LEU A 195 2.47 8.62 1.68
CA LEU A 195 1.59 9.77 1.45
C LEU A 195 2.35 11.09 1.61
N TRP A 196 3.13 11.22 2.68
CA TRP A 196 3.89 12.43 2.96
C TRP A 196 5.00 12.71 1.94
N ILE A 197 5.66 11.67 1.44
CA ILE A 197 6.61 11.80 0.33
C ILE A 197 5.88 12.34 -0.91
N GLY A 198 4.71 11.80 -1.24
CA GLY A 198 3.89 12.29 -2.34
C GLY A 198 3.47 13.75 -2.17
N GLU A 199 3.06 14.16 -0.95
CA GLU A 199 2.76 15.56 -0.62
C GLU A 199 3.97 16.46 -0.82
N PHE A 200 5.12 16.06 -0.30
CA PHE A 200 6.35 16.81 -0.40
C PHE A 200 6.78 17.03 -1.86
N ILE A 201 6.72 15.98 -2.68
CA ILE A 201 7.03 16.08 -4.12
C ILE A 201 6.05 17.05 -4.81
N ARG A 202 4.77 17.02 -4.48
CA ARG A 202 3.76 17.94 -5.04
C ARG A 202 4.01 19.40 -4.63
N MET A 203 4.43 19.61 -3.39
CA MET A 203 4.80 20.96 -2.91
C MET A 203 5.99 21.54 -3.67
N LEU A 204 7.00 20.71 -3.94
CA LEU A 204 8.19 21.13 -4.71
C LEU A 204 7.88 21.34 -6.20
N GLY A 205 6.98 20.53 -6.75
CA GLY A 205 6.60 20.59 -8.17
C GLY A 205 5.54 21.65 -8.50
N SER A 206 5.01 22.35 -7.51
CA SER A 206 4.08 23.48 -7.73
C SER A 206 4.88 24.67 -8.28
N PRO A 207 4.73 25.05 -9.56
CA PRO A 207 5.34 26.29 -10.02
C PRO A 207 4.69 27.44 -9.24
N ASN A 208 5.52 28.26 -8.59
CA ASN A 208 5.13 29.55 -8.05
C ASN A 208 4.37 30.31 -9.15
N HIS A 209 3.06 30.35 -9.08
CA HIS A 209 2.26 31.33 -9.79
C HIS A 209 2.56 32.70 -9.15
N LYS A 210 3.66 33.31 -9.58
CA LYS A 210 3.82 34.74 -9.45
C LYS A 210 2.97 35.36 -10.58
N SER A 211 1.93 36.08 -10.10
CA SER A 211 1.13 37.13 -10.75
C SER A 211 0.57 36.84 -12.12
#